data_ae04fbb11d36bb25b3f4f28c3f1541a4
#
_entry.id   ae04fbb11d36bb25b3f4f28c3f1541a4
#
_cell.length_a   1.000
_cell.length_b   1.000
_cell.length_c   1.000
_cell.angle_alpha   90.00
_cell.angle_beta   90.00
_cell.angle_gamma   90.00
#
_symmetry.space_group_name_H-M   'P 1'
#
loop_
_entity.id
_entity.type
_entity.pdbx_description
1 polymer ?
#
loop_
_entity_poly.entity_id
_entity_poly.type
_entity_poly.pdbx_seq_one_letter_code
_entity_poly.pdbx_strand_id
1 'polypeptide(L)'
;MTTIAHRLSLTQVLGKLAQRRLVLLGMILLAIIVLLAVAAPLATPYSPTALKVLDRLKGPSAAHWFGTDELGRDIFARVIYGGRYSLAIGALVVALSIAAGVLMGLLAGYFSRLDGPIMRIVDAMMSLPDILLAIAFVAVLGPSMANVILALSIVYAPRVARVVRASTLVVRELLFVEAARALGVPGWRILLVHILQNVTSPILVQATFIFAYAILAEAALSYLGVGVPPELPTWGTMISSGQQFAHQAVWIILFPGLAIVLAALSLQMVGDGLRDLLDPKLRRSV
;
A
#
# COMPACT_ATOMS: atom_id res chain seq x y z
N MET A 1 5.92 -23.01 -29.70
CA MET A 1 5.59 -23.78 -28.48
C MET A 1 4.75 -22.87 -27.57
N THR A 2 3.44 -23.06 -27.69
CA THR A 2 2.40 -22.26 -26.99
C THR A 2 2.30 -22.73 -25.55
N THR A 3 2.98 -22.08 -24.64
CA THR A 3 2.70 -22.25 -23.22
C THR A 3 1.49 -21.36 -22.90
N ILE A 4 0.30 -21.94 -23.02
CA ILE A 4 -0.92 -21.39 -22.43
C ILE A 4 -0.59 -21.13 -20.97
N ALA A 5 -0.50 -19.86 -20.58
CA ALA A 5 -0.32 -19.49 -19.20
C ALA A 5 -1.54 -20.05 -18.43
N HIS A 6 -1.34 -21.17 -17.78
CA HIS A 6 -2.32 -21.77 -16.87
C HIS A 6 -2.64 -20.69 -15.84
N ARG A 7 -3.83 -20.09 -15.95
CA ARG A 7 -4.32 -19.14 -14.95
C ARG A 7 -4.41 -19.91 -13.63
N LEU A 8 -3.42 -19.75 -12.78
CA LEU A 8 -3.48 -20.29 -11.43
C LEU A 8 -4.74 -19.73 -10.77
N SER A 9 -5.59 -20.60 -10.24
CA SER A 9 -6.72 -20.15 -9.42
C SER A 9 -6.18 -19.47 -8.16
N LEU A 10 -6.98 -18.58 -7.56
CA LEU A 10 -6.61 -17.88 -6.32
C LEU A 10 -6.18 -18.86 -5.23
N THR A 11 -6.85 -20.00 -5.11
CA THR A 11 -6.52 -21.07 -4.18
C THR A 11 -5.16 -21.71 -4.46
N GLN A 12 -4.80 -21.89 -5.73
CA GLN A 12 -3.48 -22.41 -6.13
C GLN A 12 -2.36 -21.42 -5.85
N VAL A 13 -2.61 -20.12 -6.06
CA VAL A 13 -1.65 -19.05 -5.70
C VAL A 13 -1.42 -19.03 -4.20
N LEU A 14 -2.49 -18.99 -3.41
CA LEU A 14 -2.40 -19.01 -1.94
C LEU A 14 -1.72 -20.28 -1.42
N GLY A 15 -2.04 -21.46 -1.96
CA GLY A 15 -1.40 -22.71 -1.58
C GLY A 15 0.10 -22.74 -1.85
N LYS A 16 0.54 -22.21 -2.99
CA LYS A 16 1.98 -22.10 -3.32
C LYS A 16 2.71 -21.06 -2.48
N LEU A 17 2.06 -19.93 -2.17
CA LEU A 17 2.60 -18.92 -1.27
C LEU A 17 2.78 -19.49 0.14
N ALA A 18 1.81 -20.25 0.64
CA ALA A 18 1.84 -20.86 1.96
C ALA A 18 2.94 -21.93 2.14
N GLN A 19 3.49 -22.48 1.06
CA GLN A 19 4.62 -23.43 1.13
C GLN A 19 5.94 -22.75 1.54
N ARG A 20 6.05 -21.43 1.39
CA ARG A 20 7.23 -20.67 1.82
C ARG A 20 7.02 -20.12 3.23
N ARG A 21 7.80 -20.56 4.20
CA ARG A 21 7.64 -20.22 5.63
C ARG A 21 7.55 -18.72 5.91
N LEU A 22 8.42 -17.91 5.28
CA LEU A 22 8.41 -16.45 5.47
C LEU A 22 7.14 -15.80 4.90
N VAL A 23 6.71 -16.24 3.73
CA VAL A 23 5.48 -15.72 3.09
C VAL A 23 4.25 -16.11 3.91
N LEU A 24 4.21 -17.36 4.39
CA LEU A 24 3.14 -17.83 5.29
C LEU A 24 3.09 -16.99 6.57
N LEU A 25 4.25 -16.69 7.17
CA LEU A 25 4.33 -15.82 8.35
C LEU A 25 3.77 -14.42 8.03
N GLY A 26 4.18 -13.84 6.91
CA GLY A 26 3.66 -12.53 6.46
C GLY A 26 2.14 -12.55 6.25
N MET A 27 1.60 -13.59 5.61
CA MET A 27 0.16 -13.76 5.42
C MET A 27 -0.60 -13.88 6.74
N ILE A 28 -0.08 -14.66 7.70
CA ILE A 28 -0.69 -14.84 9.03
C ILE A 28 -0.68 -13.51 9.79
N LEU A 29 0.46 -12.81 9.82
CA LEU A 29 0.57 -11.52 10.50
C LEU A 29 -0.39 -10.48 9.89
N LEU A 30 -0.42 -10.39 8.57
CA LEU A 30 -1.35 -9.47 7.88
C LEU A 30 -2.81 -9.82 8.16
N ALA A 31 -3.15 -11.11 8.14
CA ALA A 31 -4.50 -11.59 8.46
C ALA A 31 -4.88 -11.23 9.91
N ILE A 32 -3.98 -11.40 10.87
CA ILE A 32 -4.21 -11.02 12.28
C ILE A 32 -4.46 -9.51 12.38
N ILE A 33 -3.62 -8.68 11.75
CA ILE A 33 -3.76 -7.22 11.78
C ILE A 33 -5.12 -6.80 11.19
N VAL A 34 -5.49 -7.34 10.03
CA VAL A 34 -6.77 -7.05 9.37
C VAL A 34 -7.94 -7.53 10.21
N LEU A 35 -7.88 -8.74 10.77
CA LEU A 35 -8.94 -9.30 11.62
C LEU A 35 -9.12 -8.46 12.89
N LEU A 36 -8.03 -8.08 13.56
CA LEU A 36 -8.10 -7.19 14.73
C LEU A 36 -8.69 -5.83 14.38
N ALA A 37 -8.30 -5.24 13.26
CA ALA A 37 -8.85 -3.98 12.80
C ALA A 37 -10.36 -4.08 12.48
N VAL A 38 -10.81 -5.14 11.81
CA VAL A 38 -12.22 -5.37 11.49
C VAL A 38 -13.03 -5.70 12.74
N ALA A 39 -12.49 -6.57 13.62
CA ALA A 39 -13.12 -6.99 14.85
C ALA A 39 -12.92 -6.01 16.02
N ALA A 40 -12.39 -4.79 15.78
CA ALA A 40 -12.07 -3.82 16.83
C ALA A 40 -13.23 -3.59 17.84
N PRO A 41 -14.51 -3.47 17.44
CA PRO A 41 -15.62 -3.32 18.40
C PRO A 41 -15.83 -4.53 19.32
N LEU A 42 -15.36 -5.71 18.91
CA LEU A 42 -15.46 -6.95 19.71
C LEU A 42 -14.20 -7.19 20.56
N ALA A 43 -13.07 -6.62 20.13
CA ALA A 43 -11.76 -6.87 20.75
C ALA A 43 -11.50 -5.97 21.96
N THR A 44 -12.22 -4.85 22.11
CA THR A 44 -12.07 -3.91 23.24
C THR A 44 -13.41 -3.29 23.63
N PRO A 45 -13.68 -3.16 24.95
CA PRO A 45 -14.85 -2.42 25.43
C PRO A 45 -14.65 -0.90 25.39
N TYR A 46 -13.40 -0.43 25.14
CA TYR A 46 -13.07 0.99 25.17
C TYR A 46 -13.31 1.64 23.81
N SER A 47 -13.93 2.83 23.83
CA SER A 47 -13.98 3.67 22.63
C SER A 47 -12.61 4.33 22.38
N PRO A 48 -12.13 4.37 21.11
CA PRO A 48 -10.84 4.99 20.79
C PRO A 48 -10.80 6.51 21.01
N THR A 49 -11.95 7.13 21.22
CA THR A 49 -12.12 8.58 21.41
C THR A 49 -12.57 8.96 22.81
N ALA A 50 -12.89 8.00 23.71
CA ALA A 50 -13.36 8.29 25.05
C ALA A 50 -12.25 8.92 25.91
N LEU A 51 -12.48 10.13 26.36
CA LEU A 51 -11.56 10.91 27.20
C LEU A 51 -11.72 10.51 28.67
N LYS A 52 -10.61 10.19 29.35
CA LYS A 52 -10.57 9.88 30.79
C LYS A 52 -9.37 10.58 31.44
N VAL A 53 -9.48 11.84 31.74
CA VAL A 53 -8.36 12.69 32.25
C VAL A 53 -7.71 12.07 33.49
N LEU A 54 -8.46 11.36 34.35
CA LEU A 54 -7.94 10.68 35.53
C LEU A 54 -7.01 9.49 35.19
N ASP A 55 -7.12 8.97 33.99
CA ASP A 55 -6.29 7.87 33.50
C ASP A 55 -5.15 8.34 32.58
N ARG A 56 -4.83 9.64 32.60
CA ARG A 56 -3.79 10.25 31.75
C ARG A 56 -2.42 9.61 31.99
N LEU A 57 -1.72 9.24 30.90
CA LEU A 57 -0.34 8.73 30.88
C LEU A 57 -0.10 7.54 31.83
N LYS A 58 -1.12 6.71 32.07
CA LYS A 58 -0.94 5.47 32.86
C LYS A 58 -0.25 4.41 32.00
N GLY A 59 0.75 3.76 32.58
CA GLY A 59 1.47 2.66 31.92
C GLY A 59 0.59 1.44 31.65
N PRO A 60 1.10 0.46 30.89
CA PRO A 60 0.44 -0.80 30.64
C PRO A 60 0.00 -1.49 31.95
N SER A 61 -1.25 -1.97 31.99
CA SER A 61 -1.88 -2.59 33.15
C SER A 61 -2.97 -3.56 32.73
N ALA A 62 -3.53 -4.32 33.68
CA ALA A 62 -4.64 -5.23 33.39
C ALA A 62 -5.90 -4.51 32.88
N ALA A 63 -6.12 -3.25 33.30
CA ALA A 63 -7.22 -2.41 32.82
C ALA A 63 -6.93 -1.79 31.44
N HIS A 64 -5.67 -1.43 31.16
CA HIS A 64 -5.23 -0.80 29.93
C HIS A 64 -3.99 -1.53 29.40
N TRP A 65 -4.17 -2.53 28.56
CA TRP A 65 -3.10 -3.44 28.11
C TRP A 65 -1.89 -2.74 27.53
N PHE A 66 -2.09 -1.68 26.74
CA PHE A 66 -1.02 -0.87 26.16
C PHE A 66 -0.84 0.48 26.86
N GLY A 67 -1.51 0.68 28.02
CA GLY A 67 -1.53 1.94 28.72
C GLY A 67 -2.48 2.95 28.09
N THR A 68 -2.37 4.21 28.54
CA THR A 68 -3.20 5.32 28.09
C THR A 68 -2.37 6.46 27.55
N ASP A 69 -3.00 7.31 26.74
CA ASP A 69 -2.37 8.48 26.13
C ASP A 69 -2.49 9.76 27.01
N GLU A 70 -2.11 10.89 26.44
CA GLU A 70 -2.13 12.21 27.07
C GLU A 70 -3.54 12.72 27.41
N LEU A 71 -4.59 12.11 26.87
CA LEU A 71 -5.99 12.41 27.16
C LEU A 71 -6.68 11.28 27.95
N GLY A 72 -5.91 10.27 28.38
CA GLY A 72 -6.41 9.09 29.11
C GLY A 72 -7.19 8.12 28.22
N ARG A 73 -7.02 8.18 26.88
CA ARG A 73 -7.63 7.25 25.93
C ARG A 73 -6.84 5.94 25.92
N ASP A 74 -7.52 4.82 25.80
CA ASP A 74 -6.90 3.48 25.76
C ASP A 74 -6.09 3.27 24.47
N ILE A 75 -4.79 2.98 24.59
CA ILE A 75 -3.90 2.85 23.43
C ILE A 75 -4.17 1.55 22.68
N PHE A 76 -4.53 0.44 23.35
CA PHE A 76 -4.88 -0.80 22.65
C PHE A 76 -6.09 -0.58 21.75
N ALA A 77 -7.15 0.03 22.26
CA ALA A 77 -8.32 0.40 21.47
C ALA A 77 -7.93 1.27 20.28
N ARG A 78 -7.12 2.31 20.51
CA ARG A 78 -6.68 3.22 19.45
C ARG A 78 -5.82 2.52 18.39
N VAL A 79 -4.94 1.60 18.75
CA VAL A 79 -4.11 0.85 17.79
C VAL A 79 -4.95 -0.03 16.87
N ILE A 80 -5.91 -0.77 17.42
CA ILE A 80 -6.75 -1.67 16.60
C ILE A 80 -7.79 -0.92 15.76
N TYR A 81 -8.42 0.13 16.32
CA TYR A 81 -9.30 1.01 15.52
C TYR A 81 -8.52 1.83 14.51
N GLY A 82 -7.32 2.31 14.89
CA GLY A 82 -6.41 3.04 14.02
C GLY A 82 -5.97 2.21 12.80
N GLY A 83 -5.83 0.90 12.99
CA GLY A 83 -5.58 -0.03 11.90
C GLY A 83 -6.60 0.05 10.77
N ARG A 84 -7.89 0.32 11.07
CA ARG A 84 -8.92 0.50 10.03
C ARG A 84 -8.60 1.68 9.12
N TYR A 85 -8.21 2.82 9.71
CA TYR A 85 -7.91 4.03 8.96
C TYR A 85 -6.59 3.86 8.20
N SER A 86 -5.52 3.40 8.87
CA SER A 86 -4.20 3.24 8.22
C SER A 86 -4.23 2.22 7.08
N LEU A 87 -4.93 1.07 7.26
CA LEU A 87 -5.09 0.08 6.19
C LEU A 87 -6.00 0.58 5.07
N ALA A 88 -7.08 1.30 5.38
CA ALA A 88 -7.97 1.88 4.37
C ALA A 88 -7.24 2.94 3.53
N ILE A 89 -6.45 3.82 4.15
CA ILE A 89 -5.61 4.79 3.45
C ILE A 89 -4.65 4.07 2.50
N GLY A 90 -3.90 3.08 3.01
CA GLY A 90 -2.99 2.29 2.18
C GLY A 90 -3.68 1.62 1.00
N ALA A 91 -4.84 0.98 1.22
CA ALA A 91 -5.61 0.31 0.17
C ALA A 91 -6.13 1.29 -0.90
N LEU A 92 -6.65 2.45 -0.49
CA LEU A 92 -7.14 3.49 -1.41
C LEU A 92 -5.99 4.10 -2.22
N VAL A 93 -4.85 4.39 -1.57
CA VAL A 93 -3.64 4.85 -2.27
C VAL A 93 -3.21 3.84 -3.33
N VAL A 94 -3.16 2.55 -3.00
CA VAL A 94 -2.84 1.48 -3.96
C VAL A 94 -3.84 1.48 -5.12
N ALA A 95 -5.13 1.48 -4.83
CA ALA A 95 -6.16 1.42 -5.86
C ALA A 95 -6.04 2.58 -6.86
N LEU A 96 -5.91 3.80 -6.36
CA LEU A 96 -5.79 5.00 -7.19
C LEU A 96 -4.45 5.08 -7.93
N SER A 97 -3.33 4.78 -7.27
CA SER A 97 -2.00 4.76 -7.89
C SER A 97 -1.92 3.73 -9.02
N ILE A 98 -2.49 2.55 -8.80
CA ILE A 98 -2.53 1.49 -9.82
C ILE A 98 -3.42 1.91 -10.97
N ALA A 99 -4.62 2.42 -10.71
CA ALA A 99 -5.52 2.85 -11.78
C ALA A 99 -4.86 3.91 -12.67
N ALA A 100 -4.29 4.97 -12.09
CA ALA A 100 -3.62 6.03 -12.83
C ALA A 100 -2.33 5.54 -13.51
N GLY A 101 -1.48 4.79 -12.79
CA GLY A 101 -0.20 4.32 -13.30
C GLY A 101 -0.35 3.26 -14.39
N VAL A 102 -1.31 2.34 -14.28
CA VAL A 102 -1.61 1.36 -15.33
C VAL A 102 -2.10 2.06 -16.59
N LEU A 103 -3.01 3.03 -16.46
CA LEU A 103 -3.49 3.81 -17.60
C LEU A 103 -2.32 4.51 -18.31
N MET A 104 -1.50 5.28 -17.57
CA MET A 104 -0.33 5.97 -18.13
C MET A 104 0.68 4.99 -18.73
N GLY A 105 0.98 3.88 -18.05
CA GLY A 105 1.97 2.90 -18.49
C GLY A 105 1.55 2.14 -19.74
N LEU A 106 0.27 1.74 -19.82
CA LEU A 106 -0.29 1.09 -21.03
C LEU A 106 -0.29 2.05 -22.21
N LEU A 107 -0.75 3.28 -22.03
CA LEU A 107 -0.80 4.28 -23.10
C LEU A 107 0.62 4.62 -23.61
N ALA A 108 1.56 4.89 -22.73
CA ALA A 108 2.94 5.17 -23.07
C ALA A 108 3.63 3.97 -23.73
N GLY A 109 3.43 2.75 -23.19
CA GLY A 109 4.06 1.54 -23.72
C GLY A 109 3.52 1.09 -25.08
N TYR A 110 2.24 1.35 -25.37
CA TYR A 110 1.62 0.89 -26.62
C TYR A 110 1.66 1.95 -27.72
N PHE A 111 1.34 3.22 -27.41
CA PHE A 111 1.30 4.32 -28.39
C PHE A 111 2.59 5.14 -28.34
N SER A 112 3.48 4.94 -29.31
CA SER A 112 4.79 5.62 -29.36
C SER A 112 4.69 7.15 -29.35
N ARG A 113 3.59 7.73 -29.84
CA ARG A 113 3.35 9.19 -29.81
C ARG A 113 3.10 9.74 -28.41
N LEU A 114 2.51 8.92 -27.51
CA LEU A 114 2.19 9.30 -26.14
C LEU A 114 3.34 8.99 -25.18
N ASP A 115 4.28 8.16 -25.57
CA ASP A 115 5.41 7.74 -24.73
C ASP A 115 6.23 8.94 -24.23
N GLY A 116 6.72 9.78 -25.12
CA GLY A 116 7.54 10.94 -24.76
C GLY A 116 6.85 11.92 -23.81
N PRO A 117 5.65 12.42 -24.10
CA PRO A 117 4.93 13.33 -23.22
C PRO A 117 4.62 12.74 -21.84
N ILE A 118 4.09 11.51 -21.78
CA ILE A 118 3.75 10.86 -20.51
C ILE A 118 5.00 10.62 -19.67
N MET A 119 6.07 10.09 -20.28
CA MET A 119 7.28 9.77 -19.53
C MET A 119 8.03 11.02 -19.07
N ARG A 120 7.94 12.14 -19.75
CA ARG A 120 8.49 13.41 -19.25
C ARG A 120 7.81 13.86 -17.95
N ILE A 121 6.47 13.71 -17.85
CA ILE A 121 5.74 14.02 -16.62
C ILE A 121 6.16 13.05 -15.52
N VAL A 122 6.18 11.74 -15.81
CA VAL A 122 6.61 10.68 -14.88
C VAL A 122 8.03 10.96 -14.38
N ASP A 123 8.97 11.28 -15.26
CA ASP A 123 10.36 11.54 -14.91
C ASP A 123 10.52 12.83 -14.10
N ALA A 124 9.79 13.89 -14.43
CA ALA A 124 9.74 15.13 -13.66
C ALA A 124 9.23 14.89 -12.22
N MET A 125 8.18 14.11 -12.06
CA MET A 125 7.67 13.77 -10.73
C MET A 125 8.66 12.90 -9.92
N MET A 126 9.32 11.95 -10.57
CA MET A 126 10.30 11.06 -9.92
C MET A 126 11.67 11.70 -9.70
N SER A 127 11.91 12.93 -10.19
CA SER A 127 13.13 13.68 -9.88
C SER A 127 13.14 14.28 -8.47
N LEU A 128 11.95 14.39 -7.85
CA LEU A 128 11.79 14.88 -6.50
C LEU A 128 11.66 13.71 -5.50
N PRO A 129 12.17 13.84 -4.27
CA PRO A 129 11.90 12.87 -3.22
C PRO A 129 10.40 12.75 -2.94
N ASP A 130 9.89 11.51 -2.90
CA ASP A 130 8.46 11.21 -2.75
C ASP A 130 7.80 11.97 -1.60
N ILE A 131 8.46 11.99 -0.43
CA ILE A 131 7.91 12.64 0.76
C ILE A 131 7.79 14.16 0.59
N LEU A 132 8.75 14.81 -0.06
CA LEU A 132 8.70 16.24 -0.32
C LEU A 132 7.58 16.60 -1.29
N LEU A 133 7.40 15.78 -2.32
CA LEU A 133 6.31 15.95 -3.29
C LEU A 133 4.94 15.74 -2.61
N ALA A 134 4.82 14.75 -1.73
CA ALA A 134 3.60 14.51 -0.96
C ALA A 134 3.28 15.70 -0.03
N ILE A 135 4.28 16.22 0.69
CA ILE A 135 4.12 17.42 1.53
C ILE A 135 3.64 18.61 0.71
N ALA A 136 4.24 18.85 -0.46
CA ALA A 136 3.85 19.95 -1.34
C ALA A 136 2.38 19.84 -1.78
N PHE A 137 1.92 18.64 -2.17
CA PHE A 137 0.52 18.42 -2.52
C PHE A 137 -0.42 18.64 -1.33
N VAL A 138 -0.11 18.09 -0.15
CA VAL A 138 -0.96 18.28 1.03
C VAL A 138 -0.97 19.73 1.50
N ALA A 139 0.17 20.45 1.40
CA ALA A 139 0.23 21.87 1.73
C ALA A 139 -0.71 22.72 0.85
N VAL A 140 -0.86 22.37 -0.43
CA VAL A 140 -1.78 23.07 -1.35
C VAL A 140 -3.23 22.64 -1.14
N LEU A 141 -3.49 21.35 -0.92
CA LEU A 141 -4.84 20.79 -0.81
C LEU A 141 -5.45 20.96 0.60
N GLY A 142 -4.62 21.18 1.61
CA GLY A 142 -4.99 21.20 3.02
C GLY A 142 -4.95 19.81 3.69
N PRO A 143 -4.80 19.76 5.03
CA PRO A 143 -4.72 18.52 5.78
C PRO A 143 -6.11 17.85 5.89
N SER A 144 -6.28 16.71 5.23
CA SER A 144 -7.44 15.84 5.36
C SER A 144 -7.07 14.42 4.93
N MET A 145 -7.81 13.42 5.41
CA MET A 145 -7.59 12.03 5.00
C MET A 145 -7.70 11.86 3.48
N ALA A 146 -8.68 12.50 2.85
CA ALA A 146 -8.88 12.43 1.40
C ALA A 146 -7.71 13.04 0.63
N ASN A 147 -7.21 14.19 1.07
CA ASN A 147 -6.11 14.90 0.42
C ASN A 147 -4.77 14.14 0.58
N VAL A 148 -4.54 13.51 1.73
CA VAL A 148 -3.39 12.62 1.94
C VAL A 148 -3.46 11.42 0.98
N ILE A 149 -4.63 10.78 0.83
CA ILE A 149 -4.83 9.68 -0.11
C ILE A 149 -4.56 10.15 -1.54
N LEU A 150 -5.10 11.28 -1.96
CA LEU A 150 -4.89 11.83 -3.30
C LEU A 150 -3.41 12.19 -3.54
N ALA A 151 -2.78 12.88 -2.60
CA ALA A 151 -1.37 13.26 -2.69
C ALA A 151 -0.46 12.04 -2.87
N LEU A 152 -0.59 11.04 -1.98
CA LEU A 152 0.19 9.81 -2.06
C LEU A 152 -0.12 9.00 -3.33
N SER A 153 -1.38 9.00 -3.79
CA SER A 153 -1.76 8.31 -5.02
C SER A 153 -1.10 8.95 -6.24
N ILE A 154 -1.04 10.27 -6.30
CA ILE A 154 -0.37 11.01 -7.37
C ILE A 154 1.14 10.73 -7.33
N VAL A 155 1.74 10.74 -6.13
CA VAL A 155 3.19 10.51 -5.94
C VAL A 155 3.62 9.09 -6.35
N TYR A 156 2.78 8.07 -6.09
CA TYR A 156 3.15 6.68 -6.39
C TYR A 156 2.72 6.20 -7.79
N ALA A 157 1.78 6.86 -8.45
CA ALA A 157 1.34 6.50 -9.80
C ALA A 157 2.50 6.45 -10.84
N PRO A 158 3.51 7.34 -10.84
CA PRO A 158 4.65 7.29 -11.73
C PRO A 158 5.47 6.00 -11.65
N ARG A 159 5.64 5.43 -10.45
CA ARG A 159 6.33 4.13 -10.27
C ARG A 159 5.59 3.00 -10.97
N VAL A 160 4.27 2.95 -10.81
CA VAL A 160 3.43 1.99 -11.51
C VAL A 160 3.50 2.18 -13.01
N ALA A 161 3.38 3.43 -13.48
CA ALA A 161 3.44 3.77 -14.90
C ALA A 161 4.74 3.28 -15.55
N ARG A 162 5.89 3.47 -14.89
CA ARG A 162 7.21 3.03 -15.39
C ARG A 162 7.29 1.49 -15.50
N VAL A 163 6.82 0.77 -14.50
CA VAL A 163 6.83 -0.70 -14.48
C VAL A 163 5.88 -1.26 -15.54
N VAL A 164 4.67 -0.72 -15.64
CA VAL A 164 3.67 -1.15 -16.62
C VAL A 164 4.12 -0.82 -18.04
N ARG A 165 4.69 0.36 -18.28
CA ARG A 165 5.26 0.73 -19.58
C ARG A 165 6.35 -0.25 -20.01
N ALA A 166 7.32 -0.53 -19.13
CA ALA A 166 8.41 -1.46 -19.44
C ALA A 166 7.87 -2.85 -19.83
N SER A 167 6.89 -3.35 -19.08
CA SER A 167 6.25 -4.65 -19.36
C SER A 167 5.43 -4.59 -20.65
N THR A 168 4.73 -3.48 -20.92
CA THR A 168 3.94 -3.28 -22.15
C THR A 168 4.82 -3.27 -23.38
N LEU A 169 5.99 -2.63 -23.33
CA LEU A 169 6.97 -2.62 -24.42
C LEU A 169 7.43 -4.02 -24.80
N VAL A 170 7.62 -4.91 -23.81
CA VAL A 170 7.99 -6.30 -24.07
C VAL A 170 6.83 -7.08 -24.66
N VAL A 171 5.63 -6.97 -24.07
CA VAL A 171 4.46 -7.75 -24.49
C VAL A 171 3.96 -7.37 -25.88
N ARG A 172 4.03 -6.10 -26.26
CA ARG A 172 3.54 -5.62 -27.55
C ARG A 172 4.31 -6.17 -28.76
N GLU A 173 5.55 -6.66 -28.55
CA GLU A 173 6.40 -7.25 -29.60
C GLU A 173 6.22 -8.78 -29.69
N LEU A 174 5.31 -9.38 -28.92
CA LEU A 174 5.06 -10.82 -28.97
C LEU A 174 4.17 -11.18 -30.16
N LEU A 175 4.43 -12.33 -30.78
CA LEU A 175 3.77 -12.83 -32.02
C LEU A 175 2.25 -12.81 -31.94
N PHE A 176 1.65 -13.10 -30.79
CA PHE A 176 0.18 -13.08 -30.67
C PHE A 176 -0.41 -11.65 -30.73
N VAL A 177 0.34 -10.62 -30.33
CA VAL A 177 -0.06 -9.22 -30.48
C VAL A 177 0.08 -8.78 -31.92
N GLU A 178 1.14 -9.20 -32.58
CA GLU A 178 1.36 -8.94 -34.01
C GLU A 178 0.26 -9.60 -34.86
N ALA A 179 -0.07 -10.88 -34.61
CA ALA A 179 -1.18 -11.56 -35.25
C ALA A 179 -2.52 -10.85 -35.04
N ALA A 180 -2.80 -10.36 -33.80
CA ALA A 180 -4.02 -9.60 -33.53
C ALA A 180 -4.07 -8.29 -34.35
N ARG A 181 -2.93 -7.59 -34.51
CA ARG A 181 -2.83 -6.39 -35.36
C ARG A 181 -3.07 -6.72 -36.82
N ALA A 182 -2.47 -7.82 -37.34
CA ALA A 182 -2.65 -8.26 -38.73
C ALA A 182 -4.12 -8.63 -39.05
N LEU A 183 -4.85 -9.15 -38.04
CA LEU A 183 -6.28 -9.42 -38.13
C LEU A 183 -7.17 -8.18 -37.95
N GLY A 184 -6.60 -6.98 -37.85
CA GLY A 184 -7.36 -5.72 -37.73
C GLY A 184 -8.00 -5.48 -36.35
N VAL A 185 -7.58 -6.19 -35.29
CA VAL A 185 -8.13 -5.95 -33.93
C VAL A 185 -7.81 -4.53 -33.48
N PRO A 186 -8.81 -3.74 -33.03
CA PRO A 186 -8.58 -2.35 -32.64
C PRO A 186 -7.64 -2.25 -31.42
N GLY A 187 -6.78 -1.21 -31.42
CA GLY A 187 -5.70 -1.06 -30.43
C GLY A 187 -6.15 -1.05 -28.98
N TRP A 188 -7.31 -0.44 -28.66
CA TRP A 188 -7.87 -0.48 -27.31
C TRP A 188 -8.20 -1.89 -26.82
N ARG A 189 -8.68 -2.76 -27.74
CA ARG A 189 -8.97 -4.17 -27.42
C ARG A 189 -7.68 -4.97 -27.24
N ILE A 190 -6.65 -4.68 -28.03
CA ILE A 190 -5.30 -5.26 -27.83
C ILE A 190 -4.77 -4.88 -26.46
N LEU A 191 -4.88 -3.61 -26.07
CA LEU A 191 -4.44 -3.15 -24.75
C LEU A 191 -5.14 -3.87 -23.60
N LEU A 192 -6.47 -3.91 -23.62
CA LEU A 192 -7.26 -4.43 -22.48
C LEU A 192 -7.28 -5.96 -22.42
N VAL A 193 -7.34 -6.63 -23.57
CA VAL A 193 -7.52 -8.08 -23.62
C VAL A 193 -6.18 -8.82 -23.73
N HIS A 194 -5.23 -8.27 -24.49
CA HIS A 194 -3.97 -8.99 -24.75
C HIS A 194 -2.82 -8.47 -23.89
N ILE A 195 -2.65 -7.16 -23.75
CA ILE A 195 -1.50 -6.60 -23.03
C ILE A 195 -1.76 -6.58 -21.53
N LEU A 196 -2.85 -5.96 -21.06
CA LEU A 196 -3.13 -5.80 -19.63
C LEU A 196 -3.12 -7.14 -18.87
N GLN A 197 -3.69 -8.19 -19.47
CA GLN A 197 -3.70 -9.51 -18.85
C GLN A 197 -2.28 -10.10 -18.66
N ASN A 198 -1.35 -9.77 -19.56
CA ASN A 198 0.03 -10.25 -19.49
C ASN A 198 0.93 -9.39 -18.57
N VAL A 199 0.53 -8.16 -18.26
CA VAL A 199 1.26 -7.28 -17.32
C VAL A 199 0.67 -7.27 -15.91
N THR A 200 -0.35 -8.11 -15.63
CA THR A 200 -1.00 -8.18 -14.31
C THR A 200 -0.02 -8.58 -13.19
N SER A 201 0.91 -9.50 -13.48
CA SER A 201 1.90 -9.97 -12.49
C SER A 201 2.76 -8.84 -11.90
N PRO A 202 3.46 -8.01 -12.69
CA PRO A 202 4.20 -6.88 -12.16
C PRO A 202 3.32 -5.83 -11.47
N ILE A 203 2.05 -5.67 -11.90
CA ILE A 203 1.10 -4.76 -11.23
C ILE A 203 0.78 -5.25 -9.82
N LEU A 204 0.49 -6.55 -9.63
CA LEU A 204 0.19 -7.12 -8.32
C LEU A 204 1.38 -7.01 -7.36
N VAL A 205 2.59 -7.28 -7.84
CA VAL A 205 3.81 -7.09 -7.05
C VAL A 205 3.97 -5.62 -6.64
N GLN A 206 3.78 -4.70 -7.59
CA GLN A 206 3.87 -3.26 -7.30
C GLN A 206 2.82 -2.81 -6.29
N ALA A 207 1.62 -3.40 -6.31
CA ALA A 207 0.54 -3.11 -5.35
C ALA A 207 0.96 -3.36 -3.90
N THR A 208 1.60 -4.50 -3.63
CA THR A 208 2.03 -4.85 -2.27
C THR A 208 3.11 -3.91 -1.74
N PHE A 209 4.07 -3.51 -2.58
CA PHE A 209 5.08 -2.53 -2.20
C PHE A 209 4.48 -1.14 -1.95
N ILE A 210 3.61 -0.66 -2.83
CA ILE A 210 2.96 0.65 -2.65
C ILE A 210 2.12 0.63 -1.37
N PHE A 211 1.46 -0.47 -1.03
CA PHE A 211 0.69 -0.55 0.20
C PHE A 211 1.57 -0.32 1.44
N ALA A 212 2.71 -1.02 1.53
CA ALA A 212 3.65 -0.83 2.63
C ALA A 212 4.20 0.61 2.68
N TYR A 213 4.61 1.16 1.52
CA TYR A 213 5.09 2.54 1.43
C TYR A 213 4.02 3.57 1.78
N ALA A 214 2.77 3.35 1.40
CA ALA A 214 1.67 4.27 1.69
C ALA A 214 1.40 4.38 3.20
N ILE A 215 1.42 3.26 3.94
CA ILE A 215 1.29 3.27 5.41
C ILE A 215 2.45 4.05 6.05
N LEU A 216 3.69 3.80 5.60
CA LEU A 216 4.86 4.50 6.13
C LEU A 216 4.84 6.00 5.79
N ALA A 217 4.45 6.36 4.58
CA ALA A 217 4.38 7.75 4.14
C ALA A 217 3.26 8.52 4.84
N GLU A 218 2.07 7.89 5.04
CA GLU A 218 1.00 8.50 5.84
C GLU A 218 1.48 8.78 7.25
N ALA A 219 2.14 7.81 7.88
CA ALA A 219 2.67 7.98 9.22
C ALA A 219 3.73 9.10 9.29
N ALA A 220 4.61 9.19 8.29
CA ALA A 220 5.60 10.26 8.20
C ALA A 220 4.95 11.64 8.00
N LEU A 221 3.94 11.76 7.13
CA LEU A 221 3.19 13.00 6.92
C LEU A 221 2.46 13.43 8.20
N SER A 222 1.81 12.49 8.88
CA SER A 222 1.12 12.74 10.16
C SER A 222 2.10 13.13 11.25
N TYR A 223 3.28 12.49 11.33
CA TYR A 223 4.35 12.85 12.27
C TYR A 223 4.87 14.27 12.04
N LEU A 224 4.98 14.71 10.79
CA LEU A 224 5.39 16.06 10.42
C LEU A 224 4.26 17.11 10.58
N GLY A 225 3.06 16.70 11.00
CA GLY A 225 1.93 17.58 11.24
C GLY A 225 1.17 18.03 9.97
N VAL A 226 1.51 17.46 8.80
CA VAL A 226 0.84 17.76 7.53
C VAL A 226 -0.03 16.59 7.04
N GLY A 227 -0.22 15.57 7.87
CA GLY A 227 -0.94 14.35 7.52
C GLY A 227 -2.45 14.42 7.78
N VAL A 228 -2.98 13.31 8.28
CA VAL A 228 -4.38 13.17 8.66
C VAL A 228 -4.65 13.98 9.94
N PRO A 229 -5.84 14.63 10.09
CA PRO A 229 -6.20 15.34 11.30
C PRO A 229 -6.12 14.46 12.56
N PRO A 230 -5.64 14.98 13.71
CA PRO A 230 -5.36 14.20 14.92
C PRO A 230 -6.59 13.60 15.60
N GLU A 231 -7.80 14.03 15.23
CA GLU A 231 -9.06 13.46 15.69
C GLU A 231 -9.26 12.02 15.19
N LEU A 232 -8.72 11.71 14.01
CA LEU A 232 -8.77 10.36 13.45
C LEU A 232 -7.60 9.54 13.99
N PRO A 233 -7.85 8.43 14.68
CA PRO A 233 -6.80 7.60 15.24
C PRO A 233 -6.15 6.75 14.16
N THR A 234 -5.25 7.31 13.34
CA THR A 234 -4.32 6.51 12.52
C THR A 234 -3.09 6.16 13.35
N TRP A 235 -2.34 5.15 12.93
CA TRP A 235 -1.07 4.84 13.60
C TRP A 235 -0.09 6.03 13.55
N GLY A 236 -0.10 6.77 12.43
CA GLY A 236 0.71 7.98 12.24
C GLY A 236 0.33 9.10 13.19
N THR A 237 -0.97 9.41 13.32
CA THR A 237 -1.43 10.47 14.24
C THR A 237 -1.18 10.12 15.71
N MET A 238 -1.22 8.82 16.06
CA MET A 238 -0.88 8.37 17.42
C MET A 238 0.59 8.61 17.74
N ILE A 239 1.50 8.31 16.81
CA ILE A 239 2.94 8.58 16.97
C ILE A 239 3.18 10.09 17.07
N SER A 240 2.53 10.89 16.23
CA SER A 240 2.65 12.34 16.23
C SER A 240 2.23 12.95 17.58
N SER A 241 1.07 12.58 18.10
CA SER A 241 0.60 13.09 19.42
C SER A 241 1.44 12.58 20.59
N GLY A 242 1.99 11.36 20.49
CA GLY A 242 2.85 10.77 21.51
C GLY A 242 4.26 11.38 21.60
N GLN A 243 4.71 12.09 20.57
CA GLN A 243 6.08 12.60 20.47
C GLN A 243 6.50 13.48 21.68
N GLN A 244 5.61 14.34 22.13
CA GLN A 244 5.87 15.24 23.26
C GLN A 244 5.98 14.50 24.60
N PHE A 245 5.43 13.28 24.69
CA PHE A 245 5.38 12.47 25.90
C PHE A 245 6.33 11.25 25.84
N ALA A 246 7.19 11.16 24.82
CA ALA A 246 8.06 10.01 24.58
C ALA A 246 8.95 9.64 25.79
N HIS A 247 9.41 10.64 26.54
CA HIS A 247 10.23 10.43 27.75
C HIS A 247 9.45 9.95 28.97
N GLN A 248 8.13 10.20 29.02
CA GLN A 248 7.28 9.86 30.15
C GLN A 248 6.45 8.60 29.89
N ALA A 249 6.04 8.40 28.64
CA ALA A 249 5.08 7.40 28.21
C ALA A 249 5.45 6.81 26.85
N VAL A 250 6.58 6.09 26.81
CA VAL A 250 7.13 5.48 25.56
C VAL A 250 6.12 4.58 24.85
N TRP A 251 5.19 3.95 25.57
CA TRP A 251 4.18 3.04 25.02
C TRP A 251 3.24 3.72 24.03
N ILE A 252 3.04 5.05 24.11
CA ILE A 252 2.19 5.81 23.18
C ILE A 252 2.74 5.74 21.75
N ILE A 253 4.07 5.69 21.59
CA ILE A 253 4.75 5.60 20.29
C ILE A 253 5.07 4.15 19.94
N LEU A 254 5.46 3.35 20.94
CA LEU A 254 5.94 1.98 20.73
C LEU A 254 4.90 1.10 20.07
N PHE A 255 3.67 1.06 20.59
CA PHE A 255 2.64 0.15 20.09
C PHE A 255 2.13 0.50 18.69
N PRO A 256 1.79 1.75 18.35
CA PRO A 256 1.44 2.09 16.97
C PRO A 256 2.65 1.95 16.03
N GLY A 257 3.87 2.23 16.47
CA GLY A 257 5.10 1.98 15.72
C GLY A 257 5.30 0.51 15.38
N LEU A 258 5.10 -0.38 16.35
CA LEU A 258 5.13 -1.84 16.13
C LEU A 258 4.04 -2.28 15.14
N ALA A 259 2.84 -1.71 15.22
CA ALA A 259 1.77 -2.02 14.29
C ALA A 259 2.15 -1.65 12.84
N ILE A 260 2.76 -0.48 12.61
CA ILE A 260 3.28 -0.06 11.30
C ILE A 260 4.36 -1.02 10.81
N VAL A 261 5.34 -1.34 11.65
CA VAL A 261 6.44 -2.26 11.30
C VAL A 261 5.91 -3.63 10.91
N LEU A 262 5.01 -4.21 11.73
CA LEU A 262 4.42 -5.51 11.46
C LEU A 262 3.57 -5.50 10.17
N ALA A 263 2.79 -4.46 9.93
CA ALA A 263 2.00 -4.32 8.70
C ALA A 263 2.91 -4.19 7.47
N ALA A 264 3.93 -3.33 7.52
CA ALA A 264 4.86 -3.14 6.41
C ALA A 264 5.67 -4.41 6.10
N LEU A 265 6.22 -5.07 7.12
CA LEU A 265 6.94 -6.34 6.95
C LEU A 265 6.05 -7.44 6.39
N SER A 266 4.81 -7.56 6.88
CA SER A 266 3.85 -8.55 6.38
C SER A 266 3.56 -8.35 4.90
N LEU A 267 3.32 -7.10 4.49
CA LEU A 267 3.07 -6.74 3.09
C LEU A 267 4.29 -6.98 2.21
N GLN A 268 5.51 -6.69 2.68
CA GLN A 268 6.74 -6.97 1.94
C GLN A 268 6.97 -8.47 1.76
N MET A 269 6.82 -9.27 2.83
CA MET A 269 6.95 -10.73 2.74
C MET A 269 5.96 -11.35 1.75
N VAL A 270 4.72 -10.87 1.75
CA VAL A 270 3.70 -11.32 0.79
C VAL A 270 4.06 -10.86 -0.62
N GLY A 271 4.53 -9.62 -0.78
CA GLY A 271 4.94 -9.04 -2.06
C GLY A 271 6.11 -9.79 -2.69
N ASP A 272 7.14 -10.10 -1.91
CA ASP A 272 8.30 -10.88 -2.37
C ASP A 272 7.89 -12.30 -2.76
N GLY A 273 7.04 -12.94 -1.97
CA GLY A 273 6.48 -14.26 -2.31
C GLY A 273 5.68 -14.25 -3.61
N LEU A 274 4.88 -13.21 -3.82
CA LEU A 274 4.11 -13.03 -5.05
C LEU A 274 5.02 -12.79 -6.27
N ARG A 275 6.06 -11.96 -6.10
CA ARG A 275 7.07 -11.73 -7.12
C ARG A 275 7.74 -13.03 -7.56
N ASP A 276 8.24 -13.80 -6.60
CA ASP A 276 8.92 -15.07 -6.86
C ASP A 276 8.01 -16.11 -7.53
N LEU A 277 6.73 -16.15 -7.13
CA LEU A 277 5.76 -17.07 -7.75
C LEU A 277 5.43 -16.69 -9.18
N LEU A 278 5.40 -15.39 -9.48
CA LEU A 278 5.00 -14.84 -10.77
C LEU A 278 6.18 -14.65 -11.74
N ASP A 279 7.45 -14.76 -11.27
CA ASP A 279 8.64 -14.66 -12.13
C ASP A 279 8.83 -15.96 -12.97
N PRO A 280 8.73 -15.87 -14.32
CA PRO A 280 8.88 -17.05 -15.18
C PRO A 280 10.29 -17.63 -15.18
N LYS A 281 11.32 -16.84 -14.80
CA LYS A 281 12.72 -17.28 -14.81
C LYS A 281 13.02 -18.26 -13.68
N LEU A 282 12.37 -18.09 -12.52
CA LEU A 282 12.54 -18.99 -11.38
C LEU A 282 11.81 -20.33 -11.55
N ARG A 283 10.84 -20.43 -12.47
CA ARG A 283 10.14 -21.69 -12.78
C ARG A 283 10.97 -22.70 -13.56
N ARG A 284 12.11 -22.31 -14.14
CA ARG A 284 12.96 -23.20 -14.96
C ARG A 284 14.09 -23.86 -14.17
N SER A 285 14.25 -23.54 -12.89
CA SER A 285 15.31 -24.05 -12.02
C SER A 285 14.83 -25.04 -10.94
N VAL A 286 13.59 -25.52 -11.05
CA VAL A 286 13.04 -26.57 -10.16
C VAL A 286 12.57 -27.73 -11.01
#